data_6dbd3d4346236198639ebaaecc549def
#
_entry.id   6dbd3d4346236198639ebaaecc549def
#
_cell.length_a   1.000
_cell.length_b   1.000
_cell.length_c   1.000
_cell.angle_alpha   90.00
_cell.angle_beta   90.00
_cell.angle_gamma   90.00
#
_symmetry.space_group_name_H-M   'P 1'
#
loop_
_entity.id
_entity.type
_entity.pdbx_description
1 polymer ?
#
loop_
_entity_poly.entity_id
_entity_poly.type
_entity_poly.pdbx_seq_one_letter_code
_entity_poly.pdbx_strand_id
1 'polypeptide(L)'
;MSSEIPTFGNIRFSGTLRPSQSAATSIILPQLERGEKRLHIVAPPGSGKTILGLYVWADLVRKPALVLSPNSAIQAQWTARTSLFNLDSKDKFISTDPKKPGLLTSLTYQSITMPRHGGEGFDEIALQLWTEKLIADGQADDHQSAEAWQVSLKDSNPNYYTSRLGTYRKKVRDDFAENGNALWTLHESAKANLLRLKEVGIGLIILDECHHLMHHWGRILAEVKELFGDPIVLGLTATPPNIEATPGTDAKRYDEFFGPVDYEVPVPALVRASNLAPYQDLCYFVRPAPHELDYIAGVDGEFEELLLDLQRPHDSDSKCIAPLDDWIYTSLQERINHRRESLSWSKFYSKNEVSVSYTHLTLPTIYSV
;
A
#
# COMPACT_ATOMS: atom_id res chain seq x y z
N MET A 1 -34.38 3.76 17.99
CA MET A 1 -34.01 2.53 18.75
C MET A 1 -32.50 2.47 18.76
N SER A 2 -31.88 2.80 19.87
CA SER A 2 -30.45 2.61 20.07
C SER A 2 -30.21 1.09 20.10
N SER A 3 -29.66 0.54 19.05
CA SER A 3 -29.18 -0.84 19.07
C SER A 3 -28.03 -0.90 20.07
N GLU A 4 -28.23 -1.51 21.21
CA GLU A 4 -27.14 -1.81 22.15
C GLU A 4 -26.04 -2.56 21.39
N ILE A 5 -24.83 -2.01 21.39
CA ILE A 5 -23.68 -2.67 20.81
C ILE A 5 -23.43 -3.94 21.62
N PRO A 6 -23.41 -5.13 21.00
CA PRO A 6 -23.23 -6.37 21.73
C PRO A 6 -21.88 -6.36 22.46
N THR A 7 -21.82 -6.94 23.63
CA THR A 7 -20.59 -7.09 24.41
C THR A 7 -19.77 -8.30 23.92
N PHE A 8 -18.47 -8.29 24.11
CA PHE A 8 -17.60 -9.42 23.73
C PHE A 8 -17.93 -10.73 24.44
N GLY A 9 -18.57 -10.67 25.63
CA GLY A 9 -18.97 -11.87 26.40
C GLY A 9 -17.90 -12.98 26.38
N ASN A 10 -18.30 -14.16 25.91
CA ASN A 10 -17.45 -15.36 25.82
C ASN A 10 -16.80 -15.57 24.45
N ILE A 11 -16.75 -14.53 23.59
CA ILE A 11 -16.07 -14.63 22.28
C ILE A 11 -14.60 -14.96 22.51
N ARG A 12 -14.20 -16.16 22.09
CA ARG A 12 -12.85 -16.70 22.19
C ARG A 12 -12.57 -17.65 21.03
N PHE A 13 -11.31 -17.77 20.68
CA PHE A 13 -10.88 -18.75 19.71
C PHE A 13 -11.05 -20.17 20.28
N SER A 14 -11.73 -21.04 19.55
CA SER A 14 -12.02 -22.42 19.96
C SER A 14 -11.03 -23.45 19.40
N GLY A 15 -10.09 -23.01 18.56
CA GLY A 15 -9.10 -23.87 17.93
C GLY A 15 -7.74 -23.81 18.60
N THR A 16 -6.73 -24.36 17.91
CA THR A 16 -5.32 -24.27 18.30
C THR A 16 -4.58 -23.41 17.28
N LEU A 17 -3.83 -22.43 17.76
CA LEU A 17 -2.98 -21.62 16.91
C LEU A 17 -1.85 -22.46 16.32
N ARG A 18 -1.52 -22.24 15.07
CA ARG A 18 -0.34 -22.81 14.42
C ARG A 18 0.92 -22.24 15.07
N PRO A 19 2.07 -22.94 15.02
CA PRO A 19 3.32 -22.45 15.62
C PRO A 19 3.69 -21.03 15.17
N SER A 20 3.52 -20.70 13.89
CA SER A 20 3.77 -19.36 13.36
C SER A 20 2.82 -18.30 13.91
N GLN A 21 1.55 -18.65 14.12
CA GLN A 21 0.56 -17.75 14.73
C GLN A 21 0.87 -17.52 16.21
N SER A 22 1.24 -18.57 16.93
CA SER A 22 1.67 -18.46 18.33
C SER A 22 2.93 -17.60 18.47
N ALA A 23 3.90 -17.75 17.56
CA ALA A 23 5.09 -16.90 17.53
C ALA A 23 4.73 -15.43 17.27
N ALA A 24 3.84 -15.16 16.31
CA ALA A 24 3.35 -13.80 16.06
C ALA A 24 2.66 -13.22 17.30
N THR A 25 1.77 -13.98 17.97
CA THR A 25 1.05 -13.50 19.14
C THR A 25 1.98 -13.23 20.33
N SER A 26 3.06 -13.99 20.50
CA SER A 26 4.07 -13.75 21.54
C SER A 26 4.83 -12.42 21.35
N ILE A 27 4.86 -11.89 20.15
CA ILE A 27 5.43 -10.56 19.82
C ILE A 27 4.37 -9.47 19.96
N ILE A 28 3.15 -9.72 19.46
CA ILE A 28 2.05 -8.76 19.49
C ILE A 28 1.61 -8.42 20.91
N LEU A 29 1.46 -9.42 21.79
CA LEU A 29 0.92 -9.21 23.13
C LEU A 29 1.76 -8.21 23.97
N PRO A 30 3.10 -8.36 24.09
CA PRO A 30 3.90 -7.38 24.82
C PRO A 30 3.88 -5.97 24.21
N GLN A 31 3.69 -5.85 22.90
CA GLN A 31 3.56 -4.54 22.24
C GLN A 31 2.24 -3.87 22.63
N LEU A 32 1.14 -4.61 22.60
CA LEU A 32 -0.16 -4.11 23.05
C LEU A 32 -0.13 -3.71 24.54
N GLU A 33 0.55 -4.46 25.39
CA GLU A 33 0.71 -4.14 26.81
C GLU A 33 1.53 -2.86 27.05
N ARG A 34 2.47 -2.53 26.16
CA ARG A 34 3.21 -1.27 26.15
C ARG A 34 2.42 -0.09 25.55
N GLY A 35 1.22 -0.35 25.04
CA GLY A 35 0.37 0.66 24.42
C GLY A 35 0.70 0.94 22.96
N GLU A 36 1.48 0.08 22.30
CA GLU A 36 1.74 0.20 20.87
C GLU A 36 0.44 0.05 20.09
N LYS A 37 0.26 0.93 19.11
CA LYS A 37 -0.95 0.97 18.29
C LYS A 37 -0.72 0.56 16.85
N ARG A 38 0.50 0.27 16.47
CA ARG A 38 0.89 -0.16 15.12
C ARG A 38 1.48 -1.55 15.21
N LEU A 39 0.91 -2.48 14.46
CA LEU A 39 1.33 -3.86 14.38
C LEU A 39 1.45 -4.24 12.91
N HIS A 40 2.60 -4.74 12.49
CA HIS A 40 2.90 -5.06 11.09
C HIS A 40 3.44 -6.49 10.97
N ILE A 41 2.62 -7.37 10.39
CA ILE A 41 2.94 -8.79 10.23
C ILE A 41 3.05 -9.14 8.76
N VAL A 42 4.18 -9.68 8.39
CA VAL A 42 4.43 -10.24 7.06
C VAL A 42 4.24 -11.75 7.11
N ALA A 43 3.32 -12.25 6.31
CA ALA A 43 3.00 -13.67 6.30
C ALA A 43 2.51 -14.12 4.91
N PRO A 44 3.07 -15.19 4.35
CA PRO A 44 2.72 -15.66 3.01
C PRO A 44 1.26 -16.13 2.93
N PRO A 45 0.69 -16.26 1.72
CA PRO A 45 -0.61 -16.87 1.51
C PRO A 45 -0.64 -18.27 2.15
N GLY A 46 -1.79 -18.66 2.74
CA GLY A 46 -1.91 -19.96 3.42
C GLY A 46 -1.33 -20.03 4.83
N SER A 47 -0.58 -19.04 5.30
CA SER A 47 -0.04 -18.98 6.67
C SER A 47 -1.11 -18.88 7.77
N GLY A 48 -2.34 -18.48 7.41
CA GLY A 48 -3.44 -18.28 8.35
C GLY A 48 -3.55 -16.86 8.89
N LYS A 49 -3.18 -15.83 8.13
CA LYS A 49 -3.33 -14.40 8.45
C LYS A 49 -4.70 -14.05 9.01
N THR A 50 -5.76 -14.54 8.36
CA THR A 50 -7.15 -14.30 8.78
C THR A 50 -7.43 -14.78 10.21
N ILE A 51 -6.97 -15.99 10.56
CA ILE A 51 -7.15 -16.53 11.91
C ILE A 51 -6.33 -15.72 12.92
N LEU A 52 -5.10 -15.35 12.58
CA LEU A 52 -4.27 -14.50 13.43
C LEU A 52 -4.96 -13.16 13.71
N GLY A 53 -5.46 -12.48 12.69
CA GLY A 53 -6.15 -11.20 12.86
C GLY A 53 -7.44 -11.32 13.68
N LEU A 54 -8.24 -12.38 13.47
CA LEU A 54 -9.43 -12.66 14.28
C LEU A 54 -9.06 -13.00 15.74
N TYR A 55 -7.96 -13.70 15.96
CA TYR A 55 -7.45 -13.97 17.31
C TYR A 55 -7.03 -12.68 18.02
N VAL A 56 -6.31 -11.80 17.33
CA VAL A 56 -5.94 -10.48 17.87
C VAL A 56 -7.20 -9.69 18.24
N TRP A 57 -8.24 -9.72 17.40
CA TRP A 57 -9.51 -9.06 17.69
C TRP A 57 -10.21 -9.65 18.91
N ALA A 58 -10.43 -10.97 18.93
CA ALA A 58 -11.31 -11.64 19.89
C ALA A 58 -10.66 -11.90 21.25
N ASP A 59 -9.38 -12.22 21.25
CA ASP A 59 -8.66 -12.69 22.45
C ASP A 59 -7.72 -11.61 23.03
N LEU A 60 -7.09 -10.77 22.21
CA LEU A 60 -6.11 -9.81 22.69
C LEU A 60 -6.71 -8.39 22.85
N VAL A 61 -7.26 -7.81 21.80
CA VAL A 61 -7.73 -6.40 21.81
C VAL A 61 -9.12 -6.25 22.40
N ARG A 62 -10.05 -7.11 22.06
CA ARG A 62 -11.43 -7.15 22.57
C ARG A 62 -12.17 -5.80 22.47
N LYS A 63 -12.05 -5.16 21.32
CA LYS A 63 -12.76 -3.91 20.97
C LYS A 63 -13.44 -4.09 19.61
N PRO A 64 -14.49 -3.30 19.33
CA PRO A 64 -15.07 -3.29 17.99
C PRO A 64 -14.01 -3.11 16.92
N ALA A 65 -14.06 -3.91 15.86
CA ALA A 65 -13.03 -3.93 14.82
C ALA A 65 -13.60 -3.72 13.42
N LEU A 66 -12.83 -3.00 12.62
CA LEU A 66 -13.02 -2.87 11.19
C LEU A 66 -11.96 -3.68 10.45
N VAL A 67 -12.38 -4.63 9.64
CA VAL A 67 -11.50 -5.36 8.71
C VAL A 67 -11.68 -4.78 7.33
N LEU A 68 -10.59 -4.40 6.69
CA LEU A 68 -10.57 -3.92 5.32
C LEU A 68 -9.82 -4.89 4.42
N SER A 69 -10.45 -5.28 3.33
CA SER A 69 -9.96 -6.25 2.37
C SER A 69 -9.96 -5.68 0.95
N PRO A 70 -9.04 -6.11 0.06
CA PRO A 70 -8.97 -5.58 -1.29
C PRO A 70 -10.17 -5.94 -2.18
N ASN A 71 -10.85 -7.04 -1.89
CA ASN A 71 -12.01 -7.50 -2.65
C ASN A 71 -13.01 -8.29 -1.79
N SER A 72 -14.19 -8.54 -2.36
CA SER A 72 -15.30 -9.22 -1.69
C SER A 72 -15.01 -10.70 -1.38
N ALA A 73 -14.17 -11.38 -2.15
CA ALA A 73 -13.82 -12.77 -1.90
C ALA A 73 -13.00 -12.90 -0.61
N ILE A 74 -12.02 -12.03 -0.41
CA ILE A 74 -11.22 -11.98 0.83
C ILE A 74 -12.09 -11.51 2.00
N GLN A 75 -12.94 -10.51 1.80
CA GLN A 75 -13.93 -10.08 2.79
C GLN A 75 -14.79 -11.25 3.29
N ALA A 76 -15.28 -12.11 2.39
CA ALA A 76 -16.07 -13.27 2.74
C ALA A 76 -15.27 -14.31 3.55
N GLN A 77 -13.97 -14.47 3.31
CA GLN A 77 -13.12 -15.35 4.10
C GLN A 77 -13.04 -14.93 5.57
N TRP A 78 -12.97 -13.62 5.83
CA TRP A 78 -12.94 -13.10 7.20
C TRP A 78 -14.20 -13.48 7.96
N THR A 79 -15.37 -13.29 7.37
CA THR A 79 -16.64 -13.65 8.00
C THR A 79 -16.86 -15.17 8.14
N ALA A 80 -16.42 -15.96 7.17
CA ALA A 80 -16.51 -17.41 7.23
C ALA A 80 -15.68 -18.00 8.38
N ARG A 81 -14.49 -17.47 8.63
CA ARG A 81 -13.57 -17.95 9.66
C ARG A 81 -14.01 -17.60 11.09
N THR A 82 -14.96 -16.70 11.28
CA THR A 82 -15.54 -16.42 12.60
C THR A 82 -16.25 -17.64 13.21
N SER A 83 -16.58 -18.67 12.41
CA SER A 83 -17.11 -19.95 12.90
C SER A 83 -16.17 -20.69 13.87
N LEU A 84 -14.89 -20.35 13.90
CA LEU A 84 -13.88 -20.91 14.80
C LEU A 84 -13.84 -20.17 16.15
N PHE A 85 -14.75 -19.25 16.38
CA PHE A 85 -14.90 -18.50 17.62
C PHE A 85 -16.26 -18.81 18.25
N ASN A 86 -16.31 -18.83 19.57
CA ASN A 86 -17.56 -19.10 20.30
C ASN A 86 -18.52 -17.91 20.16
N LEU A 87 -19.27 -17.88 19.06
CA LEU A 87 -20.27 -16.85 18.75
C LEU A 87 -21.66 -17.46 18.86
N ASP A 88 -22.42 -17.05 19.86
CA ASP A 88 -23.77 -17.57 20.13
C ASP A 88 -24.77 -17.19 19.03
N SER A 89 -24.54 -16.07 18.32
CA SER A 89 -25.27 -15.69 17.11
C SER A 89 -24.42 -14.78 16.23
N LYS A 90 -23.99 -15.29 15.07
CA LYS A 90 -23.10 -14.56 14.16
C LYS A 90 -23.69 -13.22 13.72
N ASP A 91 -24.96 -13.17 13.42
CA ASP A 91 -25.64 -12.01 12.81
C ASP A 91 -25.67 -10.76 13.70
N LYS A 92 -25.46 -10.93 15.02
CA LYS A 92 -25.38 -9.81 15.96
C LYS A 92 -23.99 -9.23 16.11
N PHE A 93 -22.95 -10.04 15.85
CA PHE A 93 -21.58 -9.68 16.14
C PHE A 93 -20.76 -9.36 14.90
N ILE A 94 -21.10 -9.99 13.78
CA ILE A 94 -20.34 -9.92 12.53
C ILE A 94 -21.19 -9.26 11.45
N SER A 95 -20.65 -8.24 10.80
CA SER A 95 -21.34 -7.53 9.73
C SER A 95 -20.45 -7.38 8.49
N THR A 96 -21.08 -7.42 7.33
CA THR A 96 -20.50 -7.00 6.03
C THR A 96 -21.23 -5.79 5.46
N ASP A 97 -22.24 -5.28 6.19
CA ASP A 97 -23.01 -4.11 5.80
C ASP A 97 -22.56 -2.89 6.61
N PRO A 98 -21.96 -1.88 5.96
CA PRO A 98 -21.51 -0.67 6.65
C PRO A 98 -22.65 0.17 7.24
N LYS A 99 -23.91 -0.13 6.84
CA LYS A 99 -25.09 0.52 7.41
C LYS A 99 -25.50 -0.07 8.76
N LYS A 100 -25.04 -1.29 9.05
CA LYS A 100 -25.32 -2.01 10.28
C LYS A 100 -24.03 -2.63 10.83
N PRO A 101 -23.06 -1.79 11.27
CA PRO A 101 -21.80 -2.31 11.78
C PRO A 101 -22.00 -3.17 13.02
N GLY A 102 -21.18 -4.22 13.15
CA GLY A 102 -21.15 -5.15 14.29
C GLY A 102 -19.89 -4.97 15.13
N LEU A 103 -19.66 -5.90 16.07
CA LEU A 103 -18.38 -5.96 16.81
C LEU A 103 -17.18 -6.25 15.88
N LEU A 104 -17.40 -7.02 14.84
CA LEU A 104 -16.49 -7.13 13.70
C LEU A 104 -17.23 -6.72 12.44
N THR A 105 -16.78 -5.67 11.81
CA THR A 105 -17.30 -5.23 10.52
C THR A 105 -16.25 -5.46 9.45
N SER A 106 -16.54 -6.38 8.51
CA SER A 106 -15.63 -6.69 7.40
C SER A 106 -16.13 -6.03 6.13
N LEU A 107 -15.33 -5.12 5.57
CA LEU A 107 -15.64 -4.34 4.38
C LEU A 107 -14.52 -4.45 3.35
N THR A 108 -14.81 -4.06 2.12
CA THR A 108 -13.76 -3.80 1.13
C THR A 108 -13.25 -2.37 1.29
N TYR A 109 -11.99 -2.11 0.89
CA TYR A 109 -11.44 -0.75 0.88
C TYR A 109 -12.36 0.24 0.17
N GLN A 110 -12.94 -0.14 -0.97
CA GLN A 110 -13.83 0.71 -1.76
C GLN A 110 -15.09 1.14 -1.00
N SER A 111 -15.58 0.34 -0.07
CA SER A 111 -16.80 0.65 0.70
C SER A 111 -16.69 1.92 1.54
N ILE A 112 -15.49 2.31 1.93
CA ILE A 112 -15.21 3.49 2.75
C ILE A 112 -14.32 4.52 2.04
N THR A 113 -13.76 4.18 0.88
CA THR A 113 -12.89 5.06 0.11
C THR A 113 -13.49 5.47 -1.24
N MET A 114 -14.77 5.19 -1.46
CA MET A 114 -15.47 5.53 -2.69
C MET A 114 -15.37 7.04 -2.97
N PRO A 115 -14.75 7.44 -4.08
CA PRO A 115 -14.55 8.85 -4.37
C PRO A 115 -15.85 9.52 -4.82
N ARG A 116 -15.92 10.80 -4.60
CA ARG A 116 -16.94 11.67 -5.19
C ARG A 116 -16.70 11.80 -6.70
N HIS A 117 -17.70 11.52 -7.49
CA HIS A 117 -17.57 11.56 -8.96
C HIS A 117 -17.83 12.93 -9.59
N GLY A 118 -18.21 13.92 -8.80
CA GLY A 118 -18.55 15.26 -9.19
C GLY A 118 -19.53 15.87 -8.20
N GLY A 119 -20.05 17.05 -8.54
CA GLY A 119 -21.03 17.77 -7.75
C GLY A 119 -20.63 19.21 -7.49
N GLU A 120 -21.59 19.99 -7.04
CA GLU A 120 -21.45 21.42 -6.75
C GLU A 120 -20.20 21.69 -5.88
N GLY A 121 -19.44 22.70 -6.19
CA GLY A 121 -18.17 23.04 -5.55
C GLY A 121 -16.97 22.20 -5.99
N PHE A 122 -17.13 20.90 -6.23
CA PHE A 122 -16.03 20.04 -6.67
C PHE A 122 -15.73 20.20 -8.18
N ASP A 123 -16.79 20.26 -8.97
CA ASP A 123 -16.68 20.48 -10.41
C ASP A 123 -16.22 21.89 -10.73
N GLU A 124 -16.62 22.87 -9.93
CA GLU A 124 -16.16 24.26 -10.04
C GLU A 124 -14.64 24.36 -9.87
N ILE A 125 -14.07 23.75 -8.84
CA ILE A 125 -12.62 23.71 -8.62
C ILE A 125 -11.91 23.00 -9.79
N ALA A 126 -12.47 21.87 -10.26
CA ALA A 126 -11.88 21.13 -11.37
C ALA A 126 -11.90 21.93 -12.70
N LEU A 127 -13.00 22.67 -12.96
CA LEU A 127 -13.12 23.56 -14.11
C LEU A 127 -12.17 24.74 -14.00
N GLN A 128 -12.04 25.34 -12.81
CA GLN A 128 -11.09 26.41 -12.56
C GLN A 128 -9.65 25.98 -12.83
N LEU A 129 -9.22 24.82 -12.31
CA LEU A 129 -7.90 24.25 -12.59
C LEU A 129 -7.68 23.99 -14.09
N TRP A 130 -8.73 23.57 -14.78
CA TRP A 130 -8.66 23.40 -16.23
C TRP A 130 -8.52 24.72 -16.96
N THR A 131 -9.28 25.74 -16.58
CA THR A 131 -9.19 27.11 -17.08
C THR A 131 -7.78 27.66 -16.91
N GLU A 132 -7.23 27.61 -15.69
CA GLU A 132 -5.87 28.05 -15.40
C GLU A 132 -4.82 27.35 -16.27
N LYS A 133 -5.01 26.05 -16.51
CA LYS A 133 -4.11 25.26 -17.38
C LYS A 133 -4.22 25.66 -18.85
N LEU A 134 -5.41 25.96 -19.36
CA LEU A 134 -5.60 26.44 -20.74
C LEU A 134 -4.88 27.78 -20.97
N ILE A 135 -4.94 28.68 -20.00
CA ILE A 135 -4.24 29.96 -20.04
C ILE A 135 -2.73 29.75 -19.96
N ALA A 136 -2.25 28.92 -19.01
CA ALA A 136 -0.84 28.65 -18.87
C ALA A 136 -0.20 27.98 -20.08
N ASP A 137 -0.96 27.14 -20.81
CA ASP A 137 -0.51 26.46 -22.02
C ASP A 137 -0.69 27.35 -23.29
N GLY A 138 -1.17 28.59 -23.13
CA GLY A 138 -1.42 29.51 -24.25
C GLY A 138 -2.57 29.08 -25.18
N GLN A 139 -3.48 28.23 -24.71
CA GLN A 139 -4.65 27.75 -25.44
C GLN A 139 -5.86 28.69 -25.28
N ALA A 140 -5.80 29.59 -24.30
CA ALA A 140 -6.77 30.67 -24.09
C ALA A 140 -6.03 31.93 -23.61
N ASP A 141 -6.53 33.08 -24.00
CA ASP A 141 -5.92 34.37 -23.65
C ASP A 141 -6.27 34.80 -22.22
N ASP A 142 -7.47 34.46 -21.76
CA ASP A 142 -8.00 34.83 -20.44
C ASP A 142 -9.03 33.81 -19.94
N HIS A 143 -9.56 34.03 -18.74
CA HIS A 143 -10.56 33.16 -18.09
C HIS A 143 -11.85 33.09 -18.95
N GLN A 144 -12.29 34.18 -19.50
CA GLN A 144 -13.54 34.24 -20.26
C GLN A 144 -13.46 33.43 -21.56
N SER A 145 -12.34 33.51 -22.27
CA SER A 145 -12.10 32.72 -23.48
C SER A 145 -11.95 31.23 -23.19
N ALA A 146 -11.29 30.88 -22.07
CA ALA A 146 -11.15 29.50 -21.61
C ALA A 146 -12.50 28.87 -21.23
N GLU A 147 -13.32 29.59 -20.49
CA GLU A 147 -14.67 29.13 -20.12
C GLU A 147 -15.58 28.98 -21.34
N ALA A 148 -15.56 29.95 -22.25
CA ALA A 148 -16.31 29.86 -23.49
C ALA A 148 -15.88 28.66 -24.33
N TRP A 149 -14.59 28.35 -24.38
CA TRP A 149 -14.07 27.19 -25.06
C TRP A 149 -14.54 25.88 -24.39
N GLN A 150 -14.52 25.80 -23.04
CA GLN A 150 -15.02 24.63 -22.32
C GLN A 150 -16.51 24.39 -22.57
N VAL A 151 -17.33 25.44 -22.61
CA VAL A 151 -18.76 25.33 -22.90
C VAL A 151 -18.96 24.84 -24.34
N SER A 152 -18.26 25.43 -25.33
CA SER A 152 -18.30 24.99 -26.72
C SER A 152 -17.85 23.52 -26.88
N LEU A 153 -16.83 23.10 -26.14
CA LEU A 153 -16.34 21.73 -26.16
C LEU A 153 -17.36 20.74 -25.58
N LYS A 154 -18.07 21.15 -24.54
CA LYS A 154 -19.13 20.32 -23.90
C LYS A 154 -20.25 20.02 -24.92
N ASP A 155 -20.58 20.95 -25.78
CA ASP A 155 -21.61 20.78 -26.78
C ASP A 155 -21.10 20.05 -28.04
N SER A 156 -19.88 20.37 -28.49
CA SER A 156 -19.31 19.83 -29.74
C SER A 156 -18.69 18.44 -29.55
N ASN A 157 -18.09 18.13 -28.39
CA ASN A 157 -17.46 16.85 -28.07
C ASN A 157 -17.64 16.45 -26.60
N PRO A 158 -18.84 16.02 -26.20
CA PRO A 158 -19.17 15.68 -24.80
C PRO A 158 -18.27 14.60 -24.20
N ASN A 159 -17.83 13.63 -25.01
CA ASN A 159 -16.98 12.54 -24.55
C ASN A 159 -15.59 13.04 -24.16
N TYR A 160 -14.99 13.88 -24.99
CA TYR A 160 -13.70 14.48 -24.69
C TYR A 160 -13.79 15.43 -23.48
N TYR A 161 -14.83 16.26 -23.42
CA TYR A 161 -15.09 17.14 -22.27
C TYR A 161 -15.16 16.34 -20.96
N THR A 162 -15.97 15.27 -20.93
CA THR A 162 -16.13 14.42 -19.74
C THR A 162 -14.84 13.75 -19.33
N SER A 163 -14.06 13.23 -20.29
CA SER A 163 -12.76 12.62 -20.05
C SER A 163 -11.77 13.64 -19.46
N ARG A 164 -11.74 14.84 -20.05
CA ARG A 164 -10.83 15.91 -19.63
C ARG A 164 -11.19 16.43 -18.24
N LEU A 165 -12.47 16.68 -17.98
CA LEU A 165 -12.98 17.07 -16.66
C LEU A 165 -12.67 15.99 -15.62
N GLY A 166 -12.76 14.71 -15.99
CA GLY A 166 -12.36 13.58 -15.13
C GLY A 166 -10.90 13.65 -14.70
N THR A 167 -10.01 14.07 -15.60
CA THR A 167 -8.59 14.29 -15.31
C THR A 167 -8.38 15.37 -14.24
N TYR A 168 -9.08 16.50 -14.37
CA TYR A 168 -8.98 17.60 -13.39
C TYR A 168 -9.65 17.26 -12.07
N ARG A 169 -10.78 16.55 -12.07
CA ARG A 169 -11.38 16.00 -10.86
C ARG A 169 -10.40 15.08 -10.10
N LYS A 170 -9.61 14.29 -10.82
CA LYS A 170 -8.56 13.47 -10.21
C LYS A 170 -7.49 14.34 -9.55
N LYS A 171 -7.01 15.39 -10.25
CA LYS A 171 -6.03 16.33 -9.67
C LYS A 171 -6.55 17.00 -8.40
N VAL A 172 -7.79 17.47 -8.40
CA VAL A 172 -8.43 18.05 -7.21
C VAL A 172 -8.44 17.05 -6.05
N ARG A 173 -8.83 15.81 -6.31
CA ARG A 173 -8.82 14.75 -5.25
C ARG A 173 -7.42 14.53 -4.70
N ASP A 174 -6.43 14.44 -5.57
CA ASP A 174 -5.05 14.19 -5.17
C ASP A 174 -4.52 15.36 -4.32
N ASP A 175 -4.80 16.60 -4.72
CA ASP A 175 -4.40 17.81 -4.01
C ASP A 175 -5.08 17.92 -2.62
N PHE A 176 -6.40 17.74 -2.55
CA PHE A 176 -7.12 17.73 -1.27
C PHE A 176 -6.63 16.62 -0.34
N ALA A 177 -6.34 15.45 -0.90
CA ALA A 177 -5.81 14.33 -0.13
C ALA A 177 -4.37 14.59 0.37
N GLU A 178 -3.56 15.34 -0.37
CA GLU A 178 -2.22 15.75 0.04
C GLU A 178 -2.24 16.80 1.16
N ASN A 179 -3.24 17.67 1.13
CA ASN A 179 -3.40 18.74 2.11
C ASN A 179 -4.20 18.35 3.37
N GLY A 180 -4.38 17.04 3.65
CA GLY A 180 -5.07 16.57 4.86
C GLY A 180 -6.59 16.73 4.82
N ASN A 181 -7.20 16.70 3.64
CA ASN A 181 -8.63 16.80 3.42
C ASN A 181 -9.15 15.62 2.57
N ALA A 182 -8.57 14.44 2.71
CA ALA A 182 -8.92 13.27 1.91
C ALA A 182 -10.38 12.84 2.14
N LEU A 183 -10.90 12.94 3.34
CA LEU A 183 -12.30 12.60 3.63
C LEU A 183 -13.30 13.50 2.91
N TRP A 184 -12.93 14.76 2.60
CA TRP A 184 -13.79 15.64 1.82
C TRP A 184 -14.00 15.12 0.39
N THR A 185 -13.04 14.41 -0.16
CA THR A 185 -13.08 13.87 -1.53
C THR A 185 -13.96 12.63 -1.66
N LEU A 186 -14.47 12.12 -0.54
CA LEU A 186 -15.31 10.92 -0.52
C LEU A 186 -16.76 11.20 -0.92
N HIS A 187 -17.37 10.19 -1.51
CA HIS A 187 -18.81 10.17 -1.76
C HIS A 187 -19.58 10.21 -0.43
N GLU A 188 -20.75 10.83 -0.42
CA GLU A 188 -21.55 11.01 0.80
C GLU A 188 -21.94 9.68 1.47
N SER A 189 -22.13 8.61 0.67
CA SER A 189 -22.38 7.27 1.24
C SER A 189 -21.18 6.71 2.00
N ALA A 190 -19.95 6.95 1.53
CA ALA A 190 -18.74 6.54 2.22
C ALA A 190 -18.55 7.32 3.53
N LYS A 191 -18.78 8.63 3.49
CA LYS A 191 -18.75 9.48 4.71
C LYS A 191 -19.78 9.01 5.74
N ALA A 192 -21.01 8.74 5.29
CA ALA A 192 -22.07 8.23 6.17
C ALA A 192 -21.69 6.86 6.79
N ASN A 193 -21.03 5.98 6.04
CA ASN A 193 -20.54 4.71 6.55
C ASN A 193 -19.45 4.91 7.61
N LEU A 194 -18.50 5.82 7.37
CA LEU A 194 -17.45 6.15 8.33
C LEU A 194 -18.00 6.72 9.64
N LEU A 195 -19.02 7.58 9.58
CA LEU A 195 -19.69 8.12 10.76
C LEU A 195 -20.37 7.02 11.58
N ARG A 196 -21.06 6.07 10.93
CA ARG A 196 -21.66 4.91 11.64
C ARG A 196 -20.61 4.04 12.31
N LEU A 197 -19.49 3.78 11.63
CA LEU A 197 -18.38 3.03 12.20
C LEU A 197 -17.75 3.76 13.40
N LYS A 198 -17.65 5.10 13.33
CA LYS A 198 -17.21 5.91 14.46
C LYS A 198 -18.12 5.77 15.67
N GLU A 199 -19.45 5.75 15.47
CA GLU A 199 -20.45 5.58 16.54
C GLU A 199 -20.32 4.24 17.26
N VAL A 200 -19.89 3.18 16.57
CA VAL A 200 -19.63 1.86 17.17
C VAL A 200 -18.38 1.88 18.05
N GLY A 201 -17.50 2.86 17.90
CA GLY A 201 -16.28 2.97 18.70
C GLY A 201 -15.21 1.98 18.25
N ILE A 202 -14.85 1.99 16.98
CA ILE A 202 -13.80 1.12 16.41
C ILE A 202 -12.50 1.32 17.19
N GLY A 203 -12.03 0.25 17.84
CA GLY A 203 -10.78 0.22 18.60
C GLY A 203 -9.65 -0.58 17.92
N LEU A 204 -9.98 -1.30 16.84
CA LEU A 204 -9.02 -2.05 16.04
C LEU A 204 -9.36 -1.94 14.55
N ILE A 205 -8.37 -1.60 13.74
CA ILE A 205 -8.44 -1.68 12.28
C ILE A 205 -7.50 -2.80 11.82
N ILE A 206 -8.02 -3.77 11.09
CA ILE A 206 -7.24 -4.84 10.48
C ILE A 206 -7.21 -4.58 8.97
N LEU A 207 -6.01 -4.45 8.43
CA LEU A 207 -5.78 -4.15 7.02
C LEU A 207 -5.19 -5.38 6.35
N ASP A 208 -6.02 -6.10 5.60
CA ASP A 208 -5.58 -7.29 4.87
C ASP A 208 -5.01 -6.88 3.51
N GLU A 209 -3.87 -7.50 3.15
CA GLU A 209 -3.05 -7.13 2.00
C GLU A 209 -2.69 -5.63 2.01
N CYS A 210 -2.16 -5.18 3.14
CA CYS A 210 -1.92 -3.76 3.42
C CYS A 210 -0.91 -3.09 2.48
N HIS A 211 -0.16 -3.84 1.68
CA HIS A 211 0.69 -3.28 0.61
C HIS A 211 -0.10 -2.52 -0.48
N HIS A 212 -1.41 -2.77 -0.59
CA HIS A 212 -2.28 -1.98 -1.47
C HIS A 212 -2.54 -0.55 -0.97
N LEU A 213 -2.13 -0.21 0.26
CA LEU A 213 -2.33 1.12 0.85
C LEU A 213 -1.34 2.19 0.38
N MET A 214 -0.53 1.88 -0.59
CA MET A 214 0.21 2.88 -1.35
C MET A 214 -0.79 3.79 -2.09
N HIS A 215 -0.53 5.08 -2.17
CA HIS A 215 -1.34 6.06 -2.89
C HIS A 215 -2.61 6.56 -2.14
N HIS A 216 -3.71 6.72 -2.88
CA HIS A 216 -4.93 7.39 -2.43
C HIS A 216 -5.57 6.76 -1.17
N TRP A 217 -5.61 5.44 -1.06
CA TRP A 217 -6.21 4.76 0.09
C TRP A 217 -5.47 5.02 1.40
N GLY A 218 -4.14 5.10 1.34
CA GLY A 218 -3.33 5.40 2.53
C GLY A 218 -3.65 6.79 3.11
N ARG A 219 -3.90 7.77 2.26
CA ARG A 219 -4.27 9.14 2.66
C ARG A 219 -5.62 9.16 3.38
N ILE A 220 -6.62 8.50 2.80
CA ILE A 220 -7.96 8.40 3.42
C ILE A 220 -7.88 7.66 4.76
N LEU A 221 -7.14 6.56 4.83
CA LEU A 221 -7.05 5.76 6.05
C LEU A 221 -6.30 6.46 7.18
N ALA A 222 -5.35 7.34 6.88
CA ALA A 222 -4.73 8.18 7.90
C ALA A 222 -5.77 9.07 8.59
N GLU A 223 -6.61 9.76 7.81
CA GLU A 223 -7.69 10.59 8.36
C GLU A 223 -8.81 9.75 9.03
N VAL A 224 -9.10 8.56 8.50
CA VAL A 224 -10.04 7.61 9.13
C VAL A 224 -9.54 7.14 10.49
N LYS A 225 -8.23 6.89 10.63
CA LYS A 225 -7.61 6.55 11.91
C LYS A 225 -7.80 7.65 12.93
N GLU A 226 -7.57 8.90 12.55
CA GLU A 226 -7.83 10.08 13.41
C GLU A 226 -9.32 10.21 13.73
N LEU A 227 -10.21 10.06 12.74
CA LEU A 227 -11.67 10.12 12.94
C LEU A 227 -12.15 9.11 13.99
N PHE A 228 -11.53 7.93 14.08
CA PHE A 228 -11.88 6.88 15.04
C PHE A 228 -11.16 7.03 16.40
N GLY A 229 -10.37 8.08 16.61
CA GLY A 229 -9.68 8.35 17.87
C GLY A 229 -8.41 7.52 18.05
N ASP A 230 -7.67 7.29 16.98
CA ASP A 230 -6.39 6.59 16.96
C ASP A 230 -6.47 5.12 17.45
N PRO A 231 -7.27 4.27 16.78
CA PRO A 231 -7.38 2.84 17.10
C PRO A 231 -6.06 2.10 16.87
N ILE A 232 -5.98 0.89 17.40
CA ILE A 232 -4.91 -0.05 17.07
C ILE A 232 -5.03 -0.42 15.58
N VAL A 233 -3.92 -0.46 14.87
CA VAL A 233 -3.84 -0.86 13.45
C VAL A 233 -3.01 -2.13 13.34
N LEU A 234 -3.58 -3.16 12.73
CA LEU A 234 -2.89 -4.41 12.39
C LEU A 234 -2.79 -4.54 10.88
N GLY A 235 -1.59 -4.36 10.34
CA GLY A 235 -1.26 -4.60 8.94
C GLY A 235 -0.88 -6.05 8.70
N LEU A 236 -1.54 -6.69 7.76
CA LEU A 236 -1.26 -8.06 7.32
C LEU A 236 -0.94 -8.04 5.82
N THR A 237 0.21 -8.56 5.44
CA THR A 237 0.60 -8.67 4.03
C THR A 237 1.50 -9.87 3.79
N ALA A 238 1.54 -10.34 2.55
CA ALA A 238 2.54 -11.32 2.11
C ALA A 238 3.79 -10.63 1.52
N THR A 239 3.62 -9.45 0.97
CA THR A 239 4.61 -8.71 0.17
C THR A 239 4.66 -7.27 0.62
N PRO A 240 5.41 -6.95 1.69
CA PRO A 240 5.58 -5.57 2.10
C PRO A 240 6.28 -4.78 0.97
N PRO A 241 5.92 -3.51 0.74
CA PRO A 241 6.60 -2.70 -0.25
C PRO A 241 8.07 -2.50 0.15
N ASN A 242 8.95 -2.51 -0.84
CA ASN A 242 10.33 -2.13 -0.60
C ASN A 242 10.42 -0.60 -0.49
N ILE A 243 10.43 -0.09 0.74
CA ILE A 243 10.43 1.34 1.06
C ILE A 243 11.73 1.99 0.57
N GLU A 244 12.84 1.27 0.58
CA GLU A 244 14.15 1.78 0.13
C GLU A 244 14.21 1.95 -1.40
N ALA A 245 13.56 1.04 -2.14
CA ALA A 245 13.52 1.07 -3.59
C ALA A 245 12.38 1.94 -4.17
N THR A 246 11.44 2.36 -3.34
CA THR A 246 10.29 3.20 -3.76
C THR A 246 10.40 4.57 -3.10
N PRO A 247 11.24 5.49 -3.62
CA PRO A 247 11.32 6.83 -3.06
C PRO A 247 10.02 7.59 -3.29
N GLY A 248 9.51 8.23 -2.26
CA GLY A 248 8.33 9.09 -2.38
C GLY A 248 7.54 9.23 -1.09
N THR A 249 6.55 10.10 -1.14
CA THR A 249 5.67 10.40 -0.01
C THR A 249 4.80 9.21 0.41
N ASP A 250 4.48 8.32 -0.52
CA ASP A 250 3.64 7.14 -0.23
C ASP A 250 4.38 6.07 0.56
N ALA A 251 5.66 5.83 0.27
CA ALA A 251 6.51 4.91 1.04
C ALA A 251 6.70 5.41 2.48
N LYS A 252 6.96 6.70 2.66
CA LYS A 252 7.05 7.31 4.00
C LYS A 252 5.74 7.16 4.77
N ARG A 253 4.61 7.42 4.12
CA ARG A 253 3.29 7.28 4.74
C ARG A 253 2.98 5.83 5.13
N TYR A 254 3.38 4.86 4.32
CA TYR A 254 3.25 3.45 4.66
C TYR A 254 4.04 3.11 5.93
N ASP A 255 5.29 3.57 6.01
CA ASP A 255 6.14 3.40 7.19
C ASP A 255 5.59 4.14 8.43
N GLU A 256 5.12 5.36 8.28
CA GLU A 256 4.45 6.11 9.35
C GLU A 256 3.18 5.42 9.85
N PHE A 257 2.46 4.73 8.96
CA PHE A 257 1.19 4.07 9.29
C PHE A 257 1.39 2.71 9.96
N PHE A 258 2.32 1.90 9.50
CA PHE A 258 2.56 0.54 10.00
C PHE A 258 3.82 0.42 10.84
N GLY A 259 4.81 1.25 10.63
CA GLY A 259 6.14 1.09 11.21
C GLY A 259 6.93 -0.09 10.61
N PRO A 260 8.03 -0.46 11.26
CA PRO A 260 8.82 -1.60 10.84
C PRO A 260 8.02 -2.91 10.96
N VAL A 261 8.45 -3.93 10.22
CA VAL A 261 7.86 -5.28 10.32
C VAL A 261 8.17 -5.86 11.71
N ASP A 262 7.12 -6.15 12.49
CA ASP A 262 7.24 -6.73 13.82
C ASP A 262 7.56 -8.22 13.78
N TYR A 263 6.95 -8.94 12.84
CA TYR A 263 7.17 -10.35 12.64
C TYR A 263 6.97 -10.78 11.19
N GLU A 264 7.91 -11.54 10.69
CA GLU A 264 7.83 -12.20 9.40
C GLU A 264 7.74 -13.71 9.57
N VAL A 265 6.72 -14.32 8.96
CA VAL A 265 6.52 -15.77 8.98
C VAL A 265 7.43 -16.44 7.95
N PRO A 266 8.44 -17.22 8.35
CA PRO A 266 9.34 -17.85 7.40
C PRO A 266 8.63 -18.94 6.58
N VAL A 267 8.67 -18.84 5.25
CA VAL A 267 8.09 -19.85 4.32
C VAL A 267 8.63 -21.26 4.61
N PRO A 268 9.96 -21.48 4.83
CA PRO A 268 10.48 -22.81 5.13
C PRO A 268 9.90 -23.42 6.42
N ALA A 269 9.57 -22.59 7.41
CA ALA A 269 8.93 -23.07 8.64
C ALA A 269 7.51 -23.57 8.39
N LEU A 270 6.74 -22.89 7.52
CA LEU A 270 5.40 -23.32 7.14
C LEU A 270 5.40 -24.62 6.34
N VAL A 271 6.34 -24.78 5.42
CA VAL A 271 6.52 -26.02 4.65
C VAL A 271 6.89 -27.17 5.58
N ARG A 272 7.83 -26.96 6.49
CA ARG A 272 8.26 -27.97 7.49
C ARG A 272 7.11 -28.36 8.42
N ALA A 273 6.25 -27.43 8.79
CA ALA A 273 5.07 -27.67 9.61
C ALA A 273 3.88 -28.21 8.80
N SER A 274 4.05 -28.56 7.52
CA SER A 274 3.00 -29.03 6.59
C SER A 274 1.80 -28.08 6.47
N ASN A 275 2.00 -26.80 6.73
CA ASN A 275 0.99 -25.75 6.58
C ASN A 275 1.02 -25.13 5.17
N LEU A 276 2.11 -25.30 4.45
CA LEU A 276 2.27 -24.97 3.04
C LEU A 276 2.83 -26.19 2.30
N ALA A 277 2.37 -26.39 1.07
CA ALA A 277 2.95 -27.41 0.21
C ALA A 277 4.42 -27.07 -0.12
N PRO A 278 5.31 -28.05 -0.19
CA PRO A 278 6.63 -27.83 -0.74
C PRO A 278 6.49 -27.37 -2.20
N TYR A 279 7.35 -26.46 -2.63
CA TYR A 279 7.40 -26.01 -4.01
C TYR A 279 8.76 -26.29 -4.62
N GLN A 280 8.78 -26.42 -5.91
CA GLN A 280 10.00 -26.54 -6.69
C GLN A 280 9.90 -25.62 -7.90
N ASP A 281 10.89 -24.79 -8.07
CA ASP A 281 11.01 -23.95 -9.26
C ASP A 281 11.52 -24.80 -10.41
N LEU A 282 10.72 -24.92 -11.47
CA LEU A 282 11.09 -25.61 -12.69
C LEU A 282 11.44 -24.57 -13.76
N CYS A 283 12.73 -24.43 -14.04
CA CYS A 283 13.20 -23.57 -15.12
C CYS A 283 13.07 -24.30 -16.45
N TYR A 284 12.23 -23.79 -17.33
CA TYR A 284 12.13 -24.27 -18.71
C TYR A 284 12.85 -23.29 -19.64
N PHE A 285 13.98 -23.75 -20.20
CA PHE A 285 14.76 -22.95 -21.11
C PHE A 285 14.25 -23.14 -22.56
N VAL A 286 13.86 -22.05 -23.17
CA VAL A 286 13.49 -22.00 -24.59
C VAL A 286 14.54 -21.24 -25.37
N ARG A 287 14.75 -21.60 -26.61
CA ARG A 287 15.55 -20.78 -27.53
C ARG A 287 14.64 -19.70 -28.09
N PRO A 288 15.00 -18.41 -27.94
CA PRO A 288 14.26 -17.34 -28.58
C PRO A 288 14.20 -17.53 -30.09
N ALA A 289 13.13 -17.06 -30.72
CA ALA A 289 13.05 -17.01 -32.18
C ALA A 289 14.09 -16.02 -32.74
N PRO A 290 14.53 -16.15 -34.01
CA PRO A 290 15.54 -15.27 -34.56
C PRO A 290 15.24 -13.78 -34.41
N HIS A 291 13.99 -13.36 -34.62
CA HIS A 291 13.58 -11.96 -34.47
C HIS A 291 13.59 -11.47 -33.01
N GLU A 292 13.40 -12.37 -32.04
CA GLU A 292 13.51 -12.05 -30.61
C GLU A 292 14.99 -11.90 -30.21
N LEU A 293 15.88 -12.73 -30.79
CA LEU A 293 17.31 -12.59 -30.60
C LEU A 293 17.84 -11.28 -31.19
N ASP A 294 17.37 -10.91 -32.39
CA ASP A 294 17.73 -9.64 -33.02
C ASP A 294 17.25 -8.44 -32.18
N TYR A 295 16.06 -8.52 -31.59
CA TYR A 295 15.54 -7.52 -30.67
C TYR A 295 16.37 -7.42 -29.41
N ILE A 296 16.67 -8.56 -28.76
CA ILE A 296 17.51 -8.62 -27.55
C ILE A 296 18.91 -8.06 -27.81
N ALA A 297 19.52 -8.45 -28.94
CA ALA A 297 20.83 -7.95 -29.33
C ALA A 297 20.82 -6.43 -29.61
N GLY A 298 19.73 -5.90 -30.20
CA GLY A 298 19.55 -4.48 -30.39
C GLY A 298 19.46 -3.70 -29.08
N VAL A 299 18.66 -4.20 -28.14
CA VAL A 299 18.51 -3.59 -26.81
C VAL A 299 19.84 -3.66 -26.01
N ASP A 300 20.59 -4.75 -26.14
CA ASP A 300 21.90 -4.92 -25.50
C ASP A 300 22.91 -3.90 -26.07
N GLY A 301 22.91 -3.70 -27.40
CA GLY A 301 23.76 -2.69 -28.06
C GLY A 301 23.40 -1.25 -27.62
N GLU A 302 22.13 -0.89 -27.55
CA GLU A 302 21.67 0.42 -27.06
C GLU A 302 22.06 0.62 -25.58
N PHE A 303 22.00 -0.45 -24.78
CA PHE A 303 22.42 -0.42 -23.38
C PHE A 303 23.95 -0.28 -23.23
N GLU A 304 24.74 -0.97 -24.06
CA GLU A 304 26.19 -0.80 -24.08
C GLU A 304 26.58 0.62 -24.53
N GLU A 305 25.93 1.19 -25.54
CA GLU A 305 26.13 2.59 -25.94
C GLU A 305 25.83 3.55 -24.81
N LEU A 306 24.70 3.35 -24.09
CA LEU A 306 24.34 4.14 -22.91
C LEU A 306 25.39 4.03 -21.81
N LEU A 307 25.88 2.83 -21.52
CA LEU A 307 26.95 2.64 -20.53
C LEU A 307 28.24 3.35 -20.93
N LEU A 308 28.64 3.26 -22.21
CA LEU A 308 29.80 3.95 -22.72
C LEU A 308 29.64 5.48 -22.64
N ASP A 309 28.48 6.00 -22.89
CA ASP A 309 28.19 7.43 -22.75
C ASP A 309 28.24 7.87 -21.28
N LEU A 310 27.69 7.08 -20.36
CA LEU A 310 27.77 7.36 -18.92
C LEU A 310 29.19 7.27 -18.35
N GLN A 311 30.07 6.49 -18.98
CA GLN A 311 31.47 6.38 -18.61
C GLN A 311 32.37 7.51 -19.18
N ARG A 312 31.84 8.32 -20.09
CA ARG A 312 32.58 9.48 -20.63
C ARG A 312 32.37 10.68 -19.70
N PRO A 313 33.41 11.48 -19.48
CA PRO A 313 33.24 12.75 -18.77
C PRO A 313 32.38 13.70 -19.61
N HIS A 314 31.31 14.17 -19.03
CA HIS A 314 30.47 15.18 -19.67
C HIS A 314 30.85 16.58 -19.21
N ASP A 315 31.28 17.41 -20.16
CA ASP A 315 31.40 18.85 -19.97
C ASP A 315 30.02 19.51 -20.18
N SER A 316 29.34 19.86 -19.11
CA SER A 316 28.25 20.82 -19.18
C SER A 316 28.76 22.19 -18.74
N ASP A 317 28.26 23.25 -19.34
CA ASP A 317 28.70 24.66 -19.24
C ASP A 317 28.96 25.23 -17.83
N SER A 318 28.85 24.44 -16.77
CA SER A 318 29.07 24.87 -15.40
C SER A 318 29.55 23.81 -14.40
N LYS A 319 29.57 22.51 -14.72
CA LYS A 319 30.14 21.44 -13.85
C LYS A 319 30.57 20.24 -14.69
N CYS A 320 31.84 19.83 -14.53
CA CYS A 320 32.30 18.53 -14.99
C CYS A 320 31.58 17.43 -14.21
N ILE A 321 30.76 16.60 -14.88
CA ILE A 321 30.09 15.45 -14.26
C ILE A 321 31.08 14.28 -14.37
N ALA A 322 31.46 13.72 -13.24
CA ALA A 322 32.34 12.56 -13.18
C ALA A 322 31.69 11.35 -13.91
N PRO A 323 32.49 10.52 -14.58
CA PRO A 323 32.05 9.25 -15.13
C PRO A 323 31.31 8.41 -14.09
N LEU A 324 30.32 7.63 -14.53
CA LEU A 324 29.46 6.87 -13.63
C LEU A 324 30.20 5.91 -12.71
N ASP A 325 31.25 5.25 -13.22
CA ASP A 325 32.10 4.34 -12.47
C ASP A 325 32.92 5.08 -11.39
N ASP A 326 33.45 6.25 -11.68
CA ASP A 326 34.12 7.11 -10.70
C ASP A 326 33.13 7.61 -9.62
N TRP A 327 31.94 7.99 -10.02
CA TRP A 327 30.89 8.40 -9.08
C TRP A 327 30.45 7.24 -8.17
N ILE A 328 30.24 6.04 -8.74
CA ILE A 328 29.89 4.83 -7.97
C ILE A 328 31.02 4.51 -6.99
N TYR A 329 32.27 4.49 -7.46
CA TYR A 329 33.44 4.19 -6.62
C TYR A 329 33.56 5.18 -5.46
N THR A 330 33.44 6.47 -5.72
CA THR A 330 33.53 7.53 -4.71
C THR A 330 32.39 7.42 -3.70
N SER A 331 31.16 7.21 -4.17
CA SER A 331 29.97 7.06 -3.32
C SER A 331 30.06 5.81 -2.42
N LEU A 332 30.61 4.71 -2.94
CA LEU A 332 30.84 3.49 -2.14
C LEU A 332 31.95 3.70 -1.10
N GLN A 333 33.03 4.39 -1.46
CA GLN A 333 34.13 4.72 -0.54
C GLN A 333 33.65 5.65 0.59
N GLU A 334 32.87 6.66 0.28
CA GLU A 334 32.26 7.56 1.28
C GLU A 334 31.34 6.80 2.24
N ARG A 335 30.47 5.93 1.73
CA ARG A 335 29.61 5.06 2.55
C ARG A 335 30.43 4.11 3.43
N ILE A 336 31.50 3.50 2.89
CA ILE A 336 32.40 2.62 3.64
C ILE A 336 33.09 3.41 4.75
N ASN A 337 33.63 4.60 4.46
CA ASN A 337 34.29 5.43 5.43
C ASN A 337 33.34 5.91 6.54
N HIS A 338 32.17 6.39 6.18
CA HIS A 338 31.15 6.82 7.15
C HIS A 338 30.71 5.67 8.08
N ARG A 339 30.58 4.45 7.56
CA ARG A 339 30.27 3.28 8.38
C ARG A 339 31.45 2.79 9.22
N ARG A 340 32.70 2.96 8.78
CA ARG A 340 33.89 2.66 9.58
C ARG A 340 34.01 3.55 10.82
N GLU A 341 33.56 4.79 10.74
CA GLU A 341 33.53 5.73 11.84
C GLU A 341 32.42 5.39 12.87
N SER A 342 31.38 4.67 12.50
CA SER A 342 30.28 4.25 13.38
C SER A 342 30.46 2.84 13.93
N LEU A 343 31.54 2.54 14.54
CA LEU A 343 31.92 1.43 15.49
C LEU A 343 31.12 0.10 15.57
N SER A 344 30.29 -0.31 14.64
CA SER A 344 29.71 -1.64 14.68
C SER A 344 29.81 -2.39 13.35
N TRP A 345 30.89 -3.14 13.20
CA TRP A 345 31.17 -4.01 12.06
C TRP A 345 30.08 -5.06 11.81
N SER A 346 29.31 -5.46 12.82
CA SER A 346 28.22 -6.43 12.71
C SER A 346 26.99 -5.92 11.93
N LYS A 347 26.81 -4.61 11.79
CA LYS A 347 25.76 -3.98 10.96
C LYS A 347 26.24 -3.66 9.55
N PHE A 348 27.49 -3.97 9.22
CA PHE A 348 28.16 -3.47 8.04
C PHE A 348 27.93 -4.29 6.78
N TYR A 349 27.66 -5.57 6.94
CA TYR A 349 27.41 -6.48 5.84
C TYR A 349 26.14 -7.27 6.11
N SER A 350 25.02 -6.78 5.63
CA SER A 350 24.21 -7.79 4.99
C SER A 350 24.96 -8.12 3.70
N LYS A 351 25.40 -9.34 3.56
CA LYS A 351 25.98 -9.90 2.32
C LYS A 351 25.14 -9.58 1.09
N ASN A 352 23.90 -9.19 1.27
CA ASN A 352 22.88 -8.83 0.30
C ASN A 352 23.05 -7.44 -0.32
N GLU A 353 23.53 -6.42 0.41
CA GLU A 353 23.71 -5.09 -0.19
C GLU A 353 24.84 -5.03 -1.22
N VAL A 354 25.93 -5.76 -1.00
CA VAL A 354 27.04 -5.85 -1.97
C VAL A 354 26.66 -6.80 -3.12
N SER A 355 25.91 -7.87 -2.83
CA SER A 355 25.45 -8.83 -3.83
C SER A 355 24.42 -8.23 -4.79
N VAL A 356 23.52 -7.36 -4.30
CA VAL A 356 22.52 -6.70 -5.15
C VAL A 356 23.18 -5.68 -6.09
N SER A 357 24.15 -4.90 -5.61
CA SER A 357 24.90 -3.97 -6.47
C SER A 357 25.71 -4.71 -7.55
N TYR A 358 26.27 -5.88 -7.21
CA TYR A 358 27.06 -6.68 -8.14
C TYR A 358 26.18 -7.42 -9.15
N THR A 359 25.02 -7.93 -8.75
CA THR A 359 24.05 -8.60 -9.65
C THR A 359 23.43 -7.63 -10.66
N HIS A 360 23.17 -6.39 -10.28
CA HIS A 360 22.67 -5.40 -11.22
C HIS A 360 23.73 -4.92 -12.22
N LEU A 361 25.01 -4.98 -11.87
CA LEU A 361 26.11 -4.63 -12.76
C LEU A 361 26.61 -5.80 -13.63
N THR A 362 26.31 -7.05 -13.26
CA THR A 362 26.80 -8.26 -13.98
C THR A 362 25.71 -9.02 -14.73
N LEU A 363 24.45 -8.68 -14.57
CA LEU A 363 23.34 -9.32 -15.31
C LEU A 363 23.48 -9.26 -16.83
N PRO A 364 24.05 -8.21 -17.46
CA PRO A 364 24.30 -8.21 -18.90
C PRO A 364 25.38 -9.22 -19.33
N THR A 365 26.32 -9.56 -18.46
CA THR A 365 27.45 -10.45 -18.80
C THR A 365 27.12 -11.95 -18.73
N ILE A 366 26.00 -12.34 -18.14
CA ILE A 366 25.60 -13.76 -18.02
C ILE A 366 24.89 -14.26 -19.28
N TYR A 367 24.46 -13.39 -20.18
CA TYR A 367 23.80 -13.76 -21.44
C TYR A 367 24.73 -13.85 -22.66
N SER A 368 26.02 -13.65 -22.49
CA SER A 368 27.02 -13.75 -23.56
C SER A 368 27.80 -15.08 -23.56
N VAL A 369 27.14 -16.19 -23.21
CA VAL A 369 27.67 -17.55 -23.41
C VAL A 369 26.66 -18.40 -24.16
#